data_8c341d492b9b8b9473cfd3533e7ed2be
#
_entry.id   8c341d492b9b8b9473cfd3533e7ed2be
#
_cell.length_a   1.000
_cell.length_b   1.000
_cell.length_c   1.000
_cell.angle_alpha   90.00
_cell.angle_beta   90.00
_cell.angle_gamma   90.00
#
_symmetry.space_group_name_H-M   'P 1'
#
loop_
_entity.id
_entity.type
_entity.pdbx_description
1 polymer ?
#
loop_
_entity_poly.entity_id
_entity_poly.type
_entity_poly.pdbx_seq_one_letter_code
_entity_poly.pdbx_strand_id
1 'polypeptide(L)'
;VNATIDDLLPDLIALRRDLHAHPELAFEERRTSGIVAAALREAGLEVHEGIGGTGVVGVLRRGSSPRMVGLRADMDALPVVEQGEWPHVSRFPGRHHGCGHDGHTAMLLGAARQLARDEAFEGCVAFIFQPAEEGRGGAREMVREGLFERFPCEAVFAVHNWPDLPLGVAATRPGPIMAAADRFDIVVRGRGGHAAQPHHTPDVVLAASTLVAQLHTIVSRRVAPTENAVLSVTRISGGQSHNVLPAAVELTGTVRSFNGAVQDMIEQALRDMAAGVARASGTTVDVEYTRYYPATINSPAHARLALEAARRAGLEAQTAGAPAFTSEDFAFMLQQRPGAYLWLGQGAGTSPAPLHHPSYDFNDDVLAFGVRWFVTVAHLALLDTSFPSQK
;
A
#
# COMPACT_ATOMS: atom_id res chain seq x y z
N VAL A 1 12.14 9.92 35.82
CA VAL A 1 13.04 9.36 34.78
C VAL A 1 12.15 9.16 33.58
N ASN A 2 12.27 10.01 32.56
CA ASN A 2 11.54 9.78 31.30
C ASN A 2 12.09 8.50 30.66
N ALA A 3 11.25 7.47 30.49
CA ALA A 3 11.64 6.25 29.82
C ALA A 3 12.10 6.58 28.39
N THR A 4 13.24 6.03 28.01
CA THR A 4 13.80 6.17 26.66
C THR A 4 13.07 5.24 25.69
N ILE A 5 13.29 5.41 24.39
CA ILE A 5 12.76 4.46 23.39
C ILE A 5 13.30 3.05 23.68
N ASP A 6 14.53 2.94 24.13
CA ASP A 6 15.16 1.65 24.46
C ASP A 6 14.45 0.93 25.63
N ASP A 7 13.87 1.68 26.56
CA ASP A 7 13.05 1.10 27.64
C ASP A 7 11.69 0.56 27.15
N LEU A 8 11.22 1.01 26.00
CA LEU A 8 9.97 0.53 25.37
C LEU A 8 10.17 -0.72 24.49
N LEU A 9 11.40 -0.97 24.02
CA LEU A 9 11.66 -2.02 23.01
C LEU A 9 11.24 -3.41 23.46
N PRO A 10 11.48 -3.88 24.70
CA PRO A 10 11.03 -5.23 25.09
C PRO A 10 9.51 -5.40 24.94
N ASP A 11 8.73 -4.40 25.33
CA ASP A 11 7.27 -4.43 25.23
C ASP A 11 6.81 -4.36 23.77
N LEU A 12 7.48 -3.55 22.93
CA LEU A 12 7.16 -3.43 21.51
C LEU A 12 7.48 -4.71 20.74
N ILE A 13 8.60 -5.37 21.05
CA ILE A 13 8.95 -6.67 20.48
C ILE A 13 7.91 -7.72 20.88
N ALA A 14 7.54 -7.76 22.17
CA ALA A 14 6.51 -8.69 22.64
C ALA A 14 5.16 -8.45 21.95
N LEU A 15 4.76 -7.18 21.81
CA LEU A 15 3.54 -6.78 21.10
C LEU A 15 3.58 -7.20 19.62
N ARG A 16 4.66 -6.87 18.88
CA ARG A 16 4.82 -7.24 17.47
C ARG A 16 4.71 -8.75 17.27
N ARG A 17 5.40 -9.52 18.11
CA ARG A 17 5.37 -10.99 18.05
C ARG A 17 4.00 -11.56 18.43
N ASP A 18 3.28 -10.93 19.33
CA ASP A 18 1.90 -11.31 19.65
C ASP A 18 0.94 -11.03 18.47
N LEU A 19 1.07 -9.86 17.81
CA LEU A 19 0.30 -9.56 16.59
C LEU A 19 0.63 -10.56 15.49
N HIS A 20 1.91 -10.87 15.28
CA HIS A 20 2.37 -11.86 14.30
C HIS A 20 1.76 -13.24 14.52
N ALA A 21 1.70 -13.67 15.78
CA ALA A 21 1.10 -14.95 16.13
C ALA A 21 -0.42 -15.00 15.97
N HIS A 22 -1.08 -13.83 15.85
CA HIS A 22 -2.54 -13.70 15.74
C HIS A 22 -2.94 -12.82 14.55
N PRO A 23 -2.52 -13.16 13.32
CA PRO A 23 -2.78 -12.34 12.15
C PRO A 23 -4.26 -12.32 11.78
N GLU A 24 -4.77 -11.15 11.45
CA GLU A 24 -6.13 -10.92 11.00
C GLU A 24 -6.13 -10.35 9.59
N LEU A 25 -7.03 -10.83 8.73
CA LEU A 25 -7.12 -10.40 7.33
C LEU A 25 -7.86 -9.06 7.20
N ALA A 26 -7.75 -8.48 6.03
CA ALA A 26 -8.37 -7.21 5.67
C ALA A 26 -9.84 -7.09 6.09
N PHE A 27 -10.15 -6.06 6.90
CA PHE A 27 -11.43 -5.78 7.58
C PHE A 27 -11.86 -6.81 8.65
N GLU A 28 -10.97 -7.72 9.05
CA GLU A 28 -11.18 -8.66 10.15
C GLU A 28 -10.32 -8.31 11.38
N GLU A 29 -9.55 -7.22 11.38
CA GLU A 29 -8.53 -6.82 12.36
C GLU A 29 -9.13 -6.36 13.71
N ARG A 30 -10.08 -7.12 14.25
CA ARG A 30 -10.84 -6.75 15.46
C ARG A 30 -9.99 -6.84 16.72
N ARG A 31 -9.18 -7.89 16.84
CA ARG A 31 -8.27 -8.08 17.98
C ARG A 31 -7.17 -7.03 17.93
N THR A 32 -6.55 -6.86 16.77
CA THR A 32 -5.49 -5.86 16.54
C THR A 32 -6.00 -4.45 16.86
N SER A 33 -7.16 -4.06 16.34
CA SER A 33 -7.81 -2.78 16.64
C SER A 33 -8.07 -2.58 18.13
N GLY A 34 -8.57 -3.63 18.81
CA GLY A 34 -8.81 -3.58 20.26
C GLY A 34 -7.53 -3.38 21.06
N ILE A 35 -6.43 -4.04 20.70
CA ILE A 35 -5.11 -3.88 21.32
C ILE A 35 -4.60 -2.45 21.10
N VAL A 36 -4.66 -1.97 19.85
CA VAL A 36 -4.26 -0.61 19.49
C VAL A 36 -5.05 0.43 20.30
N ALA A 37 -6.38 0.32 20.31
CA ALA A 37 -7.25 1.25 21.02
C ALA A 37 -6.95 1.26 22.53
N ALA A 38 -6.74 0.09 23.13
CA ALA A 38 -6.39 -0.03 24.56
C ALA A 38 -5.03 0.63 24.86
N ALA A 39 -4.00 0.35 24.04
CA ALA A 39 -2.66 0.91 24.21
C ALA A 39 -2.63 2.44 24.05
N LEU A 40 -3.41 2.99 23.12
CA LEU A 40 -3.54 4.44 22.94
C LEU A 40 -4.25 5.11 24.11
N ARG A 41 -5.32 4.49 24.66
CA ARG A 41 -5.99 5.00 25.87
C ARG A 41 -5.09 4.96 27.10
N GLU A 42 -4.32 3.88 27.27
CA GLU A 42 -3.34 3.76 28.35
C GLU A 42 -2.27 4.86 28.27
N ALA A 43 -1.87 5.24 27.05
CA ALA A 43 -0.96 6.35 26.81
C ALA A 43 -1.63 7.75 26.97
N GLY A 44 -2.94 7.81 27.25
CA GLY A 44 -3.66 9.06 27.50
C GLY A 44 -4.13 9.80 26.24
N LEU A 45 -4.24 9.14 25.11
CA LEU A 45 -4.74 9.72 23.86
C LEU A 45 -6.28 9.67 23.79
N GLU A 46 -6.86 10.62 23.08
CA GLU A 46 -8.26 10.52 22.60
C GLU A 46 -8.33 9.48 21.51
N VAL A 47 -9.24 8.48 21.61
CA VAL A 47 -9.28 7.31 20.72
C VAL A 47 -10.62 7.20 20.01
N HIS A 48 -10.57 7.05 18.68
CA HIS A 48 -11.70 6.86 17.79
C HIS A 48 -11.55 5.52 17.06
N GLU A 49 -12.53 4.65 17.21
CA GLU A 49 -12.56 3.31 16.64
C GLU A 49 -13.57 3.19 15.49
N GLY A 50 -13.40 2.17 14.65
CA GLY A 50 -14.35 1.81 13.61
C GLY A 50 -14.31 2.69 12.36
N ILE A 51 -13.22 3.43 12.13
CA ILE A 51 -13.05 4.28 10.94
C ILE A 51 -12.56 3.42 9.78
N GLY A 52 -13.33 3.37 8.69
CA GLY A 52 -13.05 2.44 7.60
C GLY A 52 -13.22 0.98 8.03
N GLY A 53 -14.15 0.69 8.94
CA GLY A 53 -14.45 -0.65 9.46
C GLY A 53 -13.72 -0.97 10.76
N THR A 54 -12.48 -1.41 10.71
CA THR A 54 -11.68 -1.81 11.89
C THR A 54 -10.57 -0.81 12.22
N GLY A 55 -10.47 0.32 11.51
CA GLY A 55 -9.43 1.32 11.74
C GLY A 55 -9.58 2.06 13.06
N VAL A 56 -8.45 2.53 13.61
CA VAL A 56 -8.36 3.27 14.88
C VAL A 56 -7.54 4.54 14.67
N VAL A 57 -8.02 5.66 15.20
CA VAL A 57 -7.27 6.91 15.23
C VAL A 57 -7.11 7.38 16.68
N GLY A 58 -5.85 7.53 17.12
CA GLY A 58 -5.51 8.17 18.39
C GLY A 58 -5.10 9.61 18.16
N VAL A 59 -5.59 10.55 18.98
CA VAL A 59 -5.22 11.96 18.89
C VAL A 59 -4.51 12.40 20.14
N LEU A 60 -3.31 12.93 19.99
CA LEU A 60 -2.54 13.57 21.03
C LEU A 60 -2.48 15.07 20.78
N ARG A 61 -2.87 15.89 21.79
CA ARG A 61 -2.84 17.36 21.72
C ARG A 61 -1.89 17.92 22.75
N ARG A 62 -1.08 18.92 22.34
CA ARG A 62 -0.18 19.67 23.22
C ARG A 62 -0.25 21.17 22.89
N GLY A 63 -0.28 22.00 23.95
CA GLY A 63 -0.38 23.46 23.76
C GLY A 63 -1.69 23.92 23.14
N SER A 64 -1.65 25.07 22.46
CA SER A 64 -2.82 25.74 21.90
C SER A 64 -2.88 25.75 20.37
N SER A 65 -1.83 25.30 19.70
CA SER A 65 -1.77 25.26 18.24
C SER A 65 -2.79 24.26 17.65
N PRO A 66 -3.60 24.67 16.67
CA PRO A 66 -4.55 23.79 15.99
C PRO A 66 -3.89 22.88 14.94
N ARG A 67 -2.60 23.07 14.65
CA ARG A 67 -1.88 22.33 13.62
C ARG A 67 -1.90 20.83 13.92
N MET A 68 -2.14 20.01 12.90
CA MET A 68 -2.22 18.56 13.06
C MET A 68 -1.40 17.85 11.98
N VAL A 69 -0.63 16.85 12.40
CA VAL A 69 0.07 15.92 11.50
C VAL A 69 -0.48 14.52 11.70
N GLY A 70 -0.63 13.76 10.60
CA GLY A 70 -1.02 12.36 10.60
C GLY A 70 0.18 11.43 10.45
N LEU A 71 0.25 10.41 11.27
CA LEU A 71 1.20 9.30 11.19
C LEU A 71 0.40 8.02 10.95
N ARG A 72 0.75 7.22 9.95
CA ARG A 72 -0.01 6.03 9.57
C ARG A 72 0.80 4.74 9.71
N ALA A 73 0.14 3.70 10.20
CA ALA A 73 0.55 2.31 10.08
C ALA A 73 -0.65 1.48 9.61
N ASP A 74 -0.40 0.48 8.78
CA ASP A 74 -1.34 -0.58 8.42
C ASP A 74 -1.37 -1.69 9.48
N MET A 75 -2.44 -2.52 9.46
CA MET A 75 -2.66 -3.53 10.51
C MET A 75 -2.94 -4.94 9.99
N ASP A 76 -3.34 -5.09 8.74
CA ASP A 76 -3.83 -6.35 8.20
C ASP A 76 -2.73 -7.34 7.82
N ALA A 77 -3.11 -8.61 7.69
CA ALA A 77 -2.26 -9.71 7.30
C ALA A 77 -2.69 -10.31 5.95
N LEU A 78 -1.84 -11.16 5.40
CA LEU A 78 -2.03 -11.85 4.13
C LEU A 78 -2.67 -13.23 4.30
N PRO A 79 -3.48 -13.70 3.31
CA PRO A 79 -4.01 -15.07 3.27
C PRO A 79 -2.96 -16.07 2.75
N VAL A 80 -1.83 -16.17 3.47
CA VAL A 80 -0.68 -17.01 3.15
C VAL A 80 -0.44 -18.01 4.26
N VAL A 81 -0.05 -19.25 3.92
CA VAL A 81 0.39 -20.25 4.91
C VAL A 81 1.82 -19.96 5.29
N GLU A 82 2.04 -19.55 6.54
CA GLU A 82 3.36 -19.28 7.06
C GLU A 82 4.21 -20.56 7.17
N GLN A 83 5.50 -20.46 6.84
CA GLN A 83 6.49 -21.54 6.87
C GLN A 83 7.68 -21.21 7.79
N GLY A 84 7.51 -20.26 8.72
CA GLY A 84 8.53 -19.89 9.70
C GLY A 84 8.69 -20.92 10.82
N GLU A 85 9.90 -20.98 11.43
CA GLU A 85 10.21 -21.85 12.56
C GLU A 85 10.48 -21.07 13.86
N TRP A 86 10.10 -19.79 13.93
CA TRP A 86 10.27 -18.94 15.11
C TRP A 86 9.14 -19.13 16.15
N PRO A 87 9.37 -18.78 17.41
CA PRO A 87 8.41 -19.03 18.50
C PRO A 87 7.06 -18.28 18.32
N HIS A 88 7.04 -17.21 17.53
CA HIS A 88 5.88 -16.37 17.27
C HIS A 88 5.20 -16.66 15.91
N VAL A 89 5.41 -17.84 15.34
CA VAL A 89 4.71 -18.26 14.11
C VAL A 89 3.20 -18.15 14.27
N SER A 90 2.52 -17.82 13.17
CA SER A 90 1.06 -17.69 13.15
C SER A 90 0.35 -18.92 13.75
N ARG A 91 -0.60 -18.66 14.65
CA ARG A 91 -1.48 -19.68 15.24
C ARG A 91 -2.72 -19.97 14.39
N PHE A 92 -2.88 -19.26 13.28
CA PHE A 92 -4.03 -19.36 12.39
C PHE A 92 -3.57 -19.80 10.99
N PRO A 93 -3.70 -21.09 10.64
CA PRO A 93 -3.30 -21.59 9.32
C PRO A 93 -3.92 -20.77 8.19
N GLY A 94 -3.10 -20.38 7.20
CA GLY A 94 -3.54 -19.57 6.06
C GLY A 94 -3.59 -18.07 6.33
N ARG A 95 -3.01 -17.60 7.44
CA ARG A 95 -2.87 -16.16 7.75
C ARG A 95 -1.45 -15.88 8.20
N HIS A 96 -0.85 -14.82 7.70
CA HIS A 96 0.54 -14.49 7.97
C HIS A 96 0.81 -12.99 7.81
N HIS A 97 1.50 -12.38 8.77
CA HIS A 97 2.03 -11.02 8.61
C HIS A 97 3.27 -11.01 7.68
N GLY A 98 3.05 -11.42 6.43
CA GLY A 98 4.11 -11.53 5.42
C GLY A 98 4.56 -10.20 4.81
N CYS A 99 3.96 -9.07 5.22
CA CYS A 99 4.34 -7.73 4.78
C CYS A 99 4.93 -6.85 5.90
N GLY A 100 4.86 -7.30 7.17
CA GLY A 100 5.44 -6.58 8.32
C GLY A 100 4.53 -5.54 8.97
N HIS A 101 3.22 -5.59 8.73
CA HIS A 101 2.25 -4.65 9.30
C HIS A 101 2.13 -4.77 10.82
N ASP A 102 2.45 -5.93 11.39
CA ASP A 102 2.66 -6.13 12.84
C ASP A 102 3.78 -5.24 13.38
N GLY A 103 4.89 -5.11 12.66
CA GLY A 103 6.00 -4.21 12.95
C GLY A 103 5.60 -2.74 12.79
N HIS A 104 4.88 -2.38 11.72
CA HIS A 104 4.39 -1.02 11.52
C HIS A 104 3.46 -0.57 12.64
N THR A 105 2.52 -1.42 13.03
CA THR A 105 1.62 -1.20 14.16
C THR A 105 2.41 -0.99 15.46
N ALA A 106 3.39 -1.84 15.75
CA ALA A 106 4.21 -1.73 16.95
C ALA A 106 5.06 -0.44 16.96
N MET A 107 5.66 -0.06 15.80
CA MET A 107 6.43 1.19 15.68
C MET A 107 5.57 2.42 15.95
N LEU A 108 4.37 2.48 15.38
CA LEU A 108 3.47 3.63 15.56
C LEU A 108 2.93 3.71 16.99
N LEU A 109 2.63 2.57 17.64
CA LEU A 109 2.28 2.54 19.07
C LEU A 109 3.44 2.99 19.97
N GLY A 110 4.66 2.59 19.64
CA GLY A 110 5.86 3.06 20.31
C GLY A 110 6.03 4.58 20.21
N ALA A 111 5.81 5.13 19.02
CA ALA A 111 5.85 6.58 18.80
C ALA A 111 4.73 7.30 19.57
N ALA A 112 3.52 6.74 19.63
CA ALA A 112 2.42 7.31 20.41
C ALA A 112 2.77 7.35 21.91
N ARG A 113 3.30 6.26 22.47
CA ARG A 113 3.75 6.20 23.88
C ARG A 113 4.89 7.19 24.17
N GLN A 114 5.84 7.34 23.24
CA GLN A 114 6.96 8.27 23.40
C GLN A 114 6.49 9.72 23.35
N LEU A 115 5.69 10.10 22.35
CA LEU A 115 5.16 11.46 22.20
C LEU A 115 4.18 11.84 23.31
N ALA A 116 3.43 10.88 23.88
CA ALA A 116 2.56 11.12 25.03
C ALA A 116 3.32 11.58 26.26
N ARG A 117 4.60 11.21 26.40
CA ARG A 117 5.50 11.61 27.50
C ARG A 117 6.31 12.86 27.17
N ASP A 118 6.30 13.29 25.93
CA ASP A 118 7.07 14.44 25.46
C ASP A 118 6.22 15.71 25.56
N GLU A 119 6.75 16.72 26.25
CA GLU A 119 6.12 18.02 26.40
C GLU A 119 6.71 19.08 25.44
N ALA A 120 7.67 18.69 24.62
CA ALA A 120 8.48 19.63 23.83
C ALA A 120 7.84 20.06 22.50
N PHE A 121 6.63 19.58 22.14
CA PHE A 121 5.95 20.02 20.92
C PHE A 121 4.64 20.76 21.20
N GLU A 122 4.20 21.56 20.21
CA GLU A 122 2.94 22.27 20.24
C GLU A 122 2.13 21.90 18.97
N GLY A 123 0.88 21.44 19.15
CA GLY A 123 -0.01 21.01 18.09
C GLY A 123 -0.65 19.65 18.37
N CYS A 124 -1.06 18.99 17.32
CA CYS A 124 -1.78 17.72 17.37
C CYS A 124 -1.08 16.66 16.52
N VAL A 125 -1.05 15.43 17.00
CA VAL A 125 -0.63 14.26 16.23
C VAL A 125 -1.80 13.28 16.15
N ALA A 126 -2.21 12.91 14.94
CA ALA A 126 -3.18 11.86 14.66
C ALA A 126 -2.43 10.57 14.31
N PHE A 127 -2.53 9.55 15.16
CA PHE A 127 -1.98 8.22 14.94
C PHE A 127 -3.03 7.37 14.26
N ILE A 128 -2.84 7.11 12.97
CA ILE A 128 -3.81 6.46 12.09
C ILE A 128 -3.41 4.99 11.92
N PHE A 129 -4.14 4.10 12.56
CA PHE A 129 -3.98 2.66 12.40
C PHE A 129 -5.00 2.19 11.37
N GLN A 130 -4.51 1.88 10.18
CA GLN A 130 -5.31 1.65 9.00
C GLN A 130 -5.55 0.15 8.80
N PRO A 131 -6.80 -0.29 8.52
CA PRO A 131 -7.12 -1.66 8.13
C PRO A 131 -6.88 -1.87 6.64
N ALA A 132 -6.86 -3.15 6.23
CA ALA A 132 -7.15 -3.61 4.87
C ALA A 132 -6.30 -2.95 3.77
N GLU A 133 -4.99 -2.81 3.99
CA GLU A 133 -4.05 -2.33 2.96
C GLU A 133 -3.97 -3.35 1.82
N GLU A 134 -3.91 -4.65 2.12
CA GLU A 134 -3.66 -5.75 1.19
C GLU A 134 -4.85 -5.98 0.23
N GLY A 135 -4.91 -5.16 -0.81
CA GLY A 135 -5.83 -5.30 -1.95
C GLY A 135 -7.28 -4.90 -1.69
N ARG A 136 -7.63 -4.39 -0.49
CA ARG A 136 -9.02 -4.02 -0.15
C ARG A 136 -9.27 -2.53 -0.03
N GLY A 137 -8.20 -1.70 0.05
CA GLY A 137 -8.28 -0.25 0.04
C GLY A 137 -8.84 0.35 1.32
N GLY A 138 -8.35 -0.07 2.48
CA GLY A 138 -8.78 0.45 3.78
C GLY A 138 -8.52 1.95 3.93
N ALA A 139 -7.42 2.49 3.37
CA ALA A 139 -7.18 3.93 3.35
C ALA A 139 -8.28 4.67 2.58
N ARG A 140 -8.73 4.14 1.44
CA ARG A 140 -9.86 4.69 0.67
C ARG A 140 -11.13 4.74 1.51
N GLU A 141 -11.44 3.67 2.23
CA GLU A 141 -12.63 3.61 3.08
C GLU A 141 -12.54 4.60 4.26
N MET A 142 -11.36 4.70 4.92
CA MET A 142 -11.15 5.71 5.97
C MET A 142 -11.35 7.14 5.44
N VAL A 143 -10.79 7.45 4.27
CA VAL A 143 -10.96 8.77 3.61
C VAL A 143 -12.43 9.00 3.25
N ARG A 144 -13.12 8.01 2.70
CA ARG A 144 -14.55 8.09 2.33
C ARG A 144 -15.46 8.33 3.55
N GLU A 145 -15.07 7.83 4.71
CA GLU A 145 -15.79 8.03 5.98
C GLU A 145 -15.42 9.34 6.70
N GLY A 146 -14.67 10.22 6.04
CA GLY A 146 -14.36 11.55 6.55
C GLY A 146 -13.16 11.60 7.48
N LEU A 147 -12.11 10.80 7.22
CA LEU A 147 -10.87 10.81 8.02
C LEU A 147 -10.32 12.23 8.21
N PHE A 148 -10.19 12.98 7.12
CA PHE A 148 -9.56 14.30 7.16
C PHE A 148 -10.51 15.46 7.47
N GLU A 149 -11.81 15.23 7.46
CA GLU A 149 -12.83 16.14 7.99
C GLU A 149 -12.87 16.08 9.52
N ARG A 150 -12.69 14.87 10.08
CA ARG A 150 -12.64 14.62 11.52
C ARG A 150 -11.28 14.95 12.13
N PHE A 151 -10.20 14.65 11.39
CA PHE A 151 -8.81 14.85 11.79
C PHE A 151 -8.11 15.69 10.72
N PRO A 152 -8.19 17.03 10.80
CA PRO A 152 -7.72 17.93 9.73
C PRO A 152 -6.19 18.02 9.68
N CYS A 153 -5.53 16.89 9.37
CA CYS A 153 -4.10 16.83 9.20
C CYS A 153 -3.64 17.74 8.07
N GLU A 154 -2.60 18.56 8.31
CA GLU A 154 -1.94 19.37 7.29
C GLU A 154 -1.00 18.54 6.41
N ALA A 155 -0.45 17.47 6.97
CA ALA A 155 0.40 16.50 6.27
C ALA A 155 0.23 15.10 6.85
N VAL A 156 0.56 14.07 6.06
CA VAL A 156 0.52 12.67 6.47
C VAL A 156 1.82 11.95 6.15
N PHE A 157 2.26 11.06 7.05
CA PHE A 157 3.50 10.31 6.89
C PHE A 157 3.28 8.83 7.22
N ALA A 158 3.93 7.97 6.45
CA ALA A 158 3.95 6.53 6.70
C ALA A 158 5.34 5.95 6.41
N VAL A 159 5.63 4.82 7.03
CA VAL A 159 6.84 4.05 6.81
C VAL A 159 6.47 2.62 6.46
N HIS A 160 7.28 2.00 5.60
CA HIS A 160 7.21 0.58 5.33
C HIS A 160 8.60 -0.04 5.47
N ASN A 161 8.70 -1.18 6.13
CA ASN A 161 9.93 -1.95 6.19
C ASN A 161 10.31 -2.44 4.78
N TRP A 162 11.59 -2.41 4.48
CA TRP A 162 12.09 -2.75 3.15
C TRP A 162 13.27 -3.72 3.23
N PRO A 163 13.04 -5.03 2.96
CA PRO A 163 14.10 -6.04 3.10
C PRO A 163 15.33 -5.81 2.24
N ASP A 164 15.17 -5.21 1.05
CA ASP A 164 16.27 -4.94 0.12
C ASP A 164 17.20 -3.79 0.58
N LEU A 165 16.82 -3.03 1.61
CA LEU A 165 17.66 -2.00 2.20
C LEU A 165 18.35 -2.52 3.46
N PRO A 166 19.63 -2.16 3.69
CA PRO A 166 20.32 -2.49 4.93
C PRO A 166 19.60 -1.94 6.17
N LEU A 167 19.74 -2.63 7.30
CA LEU A 167 19.24 -2.14 8.58
C LEU A 167 19.82 -0.75 8.91
N GLY A 168 18.94 0.16 9.36
CA GLY A 168 19.34 1.53 9.69
C GLY A 168 19.41 2.48 8.50
N VAL A 169 19.12 2.02 7.29
CA VAL A 169 18.97 2.86 6.10
C VAL A 169 17.52 3.28 5.94
N ALA A 170 17.28 4.54 5.62
CA ALA A 170 15.96 5.07 5.26
C ALA A 170 16.00 5.69 3.86
N ALA A 171 15.04 5.35 3.01
CA ALA A 171 14.99 5.85 1.65
C ALA A 171 13.60 6.38 1.29
N THR A 172 13.54 7.55 0.66
CA THR A 172 12.34 8.08 0.01
C THR A 172 12.74 9.00 -1.13
N ARG A 173 11.77 9.47 -1.91
CA ARG A 173 12.02 10.36 -3.06
C ARG A 173 10.85 11.32 -3.28
N PRO A 174 11.10 12.51 -3.84
CA PRO A 174 10.05 13.36 -4.38
C PRO A 174 9.33 12.69 -5.56
N GLY A 175 8.03 12.92 -5.67
CA GLY A 175 7.23 12.32 -6.74
C GLY A 175 6.87 10.86 -6.48
N PRO A 176 6.61 10.08 -7.53
CA PRO A 176 6.14 8.71 -7.38
C PRO A 176 7.21 7.81 -6.74
N ILE A 177 6.80 7.05 -5.71
CA ILE A 177 7.62 6.06 -5.01
C ILE A 177 7.09 4.63 -5.23
N MET A 178 5.76 4.45 -5.35
CA MET A 178 5.15 3.16 -5.70
C MET A 178 4.10 3.34 -6.80
N ALA A 179 3.88 2.27 -7.58
CA ALA A 179 3.03 2.31 -8.76
C ALA A 179 1.53 2.33 -8.41
N ALA A 180 0.72 2.87 -9.31
CA ALA A 180 -0.69 2.55 -9.40
C ALA A 180 -0.88 1.07 -9.77
N ALA A 181 -1.97 0.48 -9.27
CA ALA A 181 -2.35 -0.89 -9.59
C ALA A 181 -3.74 -0.94 -10.20
N ASP A 182 -3.82 -1.46 -11.43
CA ASP A 182 -5.07 -1.68 -12.11
C ASP A 182 -5.18 -3.14 -12.57
N ARG A 183 -6.41 -3.57 -12.74
CA ARG A 183 -6.78 -4.86 -13.33
C ARG A 183 -7.71 -4.64 -14.50
N PHE A 184 -7.58 -5.49 -15.50
CA PHE A 184 -8.58 -5.60 -16.56
C PHE A 184 -9.03 -7.05 -16.72
N ASP A 185 -10.32 -7.21 -16.97
CA ASP A 185 -10.94 -8.46 -17.38
C ASP A 185 -11.66 -8.20 -18.69
N ILE A 186 -11.38 -9.05 -19.70
CA ILE A 186 -11.92 -8.90 -21.06
C ILE A 186 -12.56 -10.21 -21.46
N VAL A 187 -13.76 -10.14 -22.03
CA VAL A 187 -14.45 -11.30 -22.59
C VAL A 187 -14.71 -11.06 -24.08
N VAL A 188 -14.06 -11.86 -24.92
CA VAL A 188 -14.30 -11.88 -26.36
C VAL A 188 -15.38 -12.91 -26.66
N ARG A 189 -16.51 -12.50 -27.24
CA ARG A 189 -17.68 -13.34 -27.47
C ARG A 189 -17.98 -13.49 -28.96
N GLY A 190 -18.37 -14.72 -29.33
CA GLY A 190 -18.93 -15.09 -30.64
C GLY A 190 -20.10 -16.06 -30.48
N ARG A 191 -20.35 -16.84 -31.48
CA ARG A 191 -21.48 -17.81 -31.48
C ARG A 191 -21.04 -19.25 -31.21
N GLY A 192 -19.74 -19.52 -31.29
CA GLY A 192 -19.23 -20.89 -31.34
C GLY A 192 -19.61 -21.64 -32.62
N GLY A 193 -19.00 -22.78 -32.84
CA GLY A 193 -19.31 -23.56 -34.05
C GLY A 193 -18.34 -24.69 -34.36
N HIS A 194 -18.55 -25.35 -35.48
CA HIS A 194 -17.70 -26.44 -35.93
C HIS A 194 -16.38 -25.88 -36.50
N ALA A 195 -15.23 -26.33 -35.98
CA ALA A 195 -13.92 -25.80 -36.37
C ALA A 195 -13.58 -25.98 -37.86
N ALA A 196 -14.15 -26.99 -38.53
CA ALA A 196 -14.00 -27.19 -39.97
C ALA A 196 -14.92 -26.28 -40.83
N GLN A 197 -15.80 -25.49 -40.21
CA GLN A 197 -16.71 -24.57 -40.89
C GLN A 197 -16.58 -23.13 -40.33
N PRO A 198 -15.36 -22.53 -40.33
CA PRO A 198 -15.09 -21.25 -39.68
C PRO A 198 -15.82 -20.07 -40.33
N HIS A 199 -16.31 -20.21 -41.56
CA HIS A 199 -17.07 -19.17 -42.27
C HIS A 199 -18.47 -18.93 -41.67
N HIS A 200 -18.96 -19.80 -40.77
CA HIS A 200 -20.29 -19.67 -40.16
C HIS A 200 -20.26 -18.92 -38.84
N THR A 201 -19.09 -18.68 -38.20
CA THR A 201 -18.99 -18.02 -36.91
C THR A 201 -17.69 -17.22 -36.75
N PRO A 202 -17.70 -16.09 -36.11
CA PRO A 202 -16.47 -15.38 -35.74
C PRO A 202 -15.56 -16.27 -34.89
N ASP A 203 -14.27 -16.27 -35.19
CA ASP A 203 -13.26 -17.01 -34.45
C ASP A 203 -12.79 -16.16 -33.24
N VAL A 204 -13.34 -16.47 -32.05
CA VAL A 204 -13.03 -15.75 -30.84
C VAL A 204 -11.62 -16.04 -30.28
N VAL A 205 -11.04 -17.21 -30.64
CA VAL A 205 -9.67 -17.56 -30.25
C VAL A 205 -8.67 -16.70 -31.00
N LEU A 206 -8.88 -16.57 -32.34
CA LEU A 206 -8.06 -15.69 -33.16
C LEU A 206 -8.21 -14.24 -32.77
N ALA A 207 -9.43 -13.77 -32.48
CA ALA A 207 -9.71 -12.41 -32.06
C ALA A 207 -9.03 -12.10 -30.71
N ALA A 208 -9.14 -13.00 -29.71
CA ALA A 208 -8.49 -12.84 -28.41
C ALA A 208 -6.96 -12.84 -28.51
N SER A 209 -6.39 -13.73 -29.30
CA SER A 209 -4.94 -13.80 -29.56
C SER A 209 -4.42 -12.51 -30.22
N THR A 210 -5.17 -11.99 -31.19
CA THR A 210 -4.85 -10.71 -31.86
C THR A 210 -4.91 -9.55 -30.85
N LEU A 211 -5.93 -9.53 -29.99
CA LEU A 211 -6.06 -8.51 -28.95
C LEU A 211 -4.88 -8.56 -27.97
N VAL A 212 -4.47 -9.74 -27.48
CA VAL A 212 -3.30 -9.90 -26.63
C VAL A 212 -2.05 -9.28 -27.27
N ALA A 213 -1.77 -9.60 -28.53
CA ALA A 213 -0.62 -9.05 -29.26
C ALA A 213 -0.69 -7.51 -29.36
N GLN A 214 -1.88 -6.95 -29.61
CA GLN A 214 -2.07 -5.50 -29.72
C GLN A 214 -1.93 -4.82 -28.35
N LEU A 215 -2.49 -5.37 -27.26
CA LEU A 215 -2.41 -4.80 -25.93
C LEU A 215 -0.96 -4.56 -25.50
N HIS A 216 -0.05 -5.49 -25.79
CA HIS A 216 1.38 -5.32 -25.48
C HIS A 216 2.05 -4.17 -26.27
N THR A 217 1.44 -3.67 -27.33
CA THR A 217 1.93 -2.50 -28.06
C THR A 217 1.62 -1.18 -27.34
N ILE A 218 0.68 -1.14 -26.40
CA ILE A 218 0.31 0.09 -25.70
C ILE A 218 1.52 0.68 -25.01
N VAL A 219 2.22 -0.08 -24.19
CA VAL A 219 3.41 0.39 -23.46
C VAL A 219 4.52 0.75 -24.46
N SER A 220 4.82 -0.10 -25.42
CA SER A 220 5.95 0.11 -26.34
C SER A 220 5.74 1.19 -27.41
N ARG A 221 4.48 1.61 -27.71
CA ARG A 221 4.17 2.51 -28.83
C ARG A 221 3.34 3.74 -28.44
N ARG A 222 2.73 3.77 -27.24
CA ARG A 222 1.87 4.89 -26.81
C ARG A 222 2.36 5.56 -25.53
N VAL A 223 3.06 4.85 -24.64
CA VAL A 223 3.71 5.43 -23.47
C VAL A 223 4.99 6.14 -23.92
N ALA A 224 5.22 7.35 -23.44
CA ALA A 224 6.45 8.09 -23.73
C ALA A 224 7.66 7.31 -23.18
N PRO A 225 8.80 7.23 -23.90
CA PRO A 225 9.97 6.47 -23.46
C PRO A 225 10.57 6.91 -22.12
N THR A 226 10.24 8.11 -21.67
CA THR A 226 10.64 8.66 -20.36
C THR A 226 9.72 8.23 -19.21
N GLU A 227 8.58 7.65 -19.52
CA GLU A 227 7.60 7.18 -18.55
C GLU A 227 7.72 5.67 -18.36
N ASN A 228 7.50 5.22 -17.11
CA ASN A 228 7.53 3.81 -16.79
C ASN A 228 6.09 3.29 -16.63
N ALA A 229 5.79 2.20 -17.34
CA ALA A 229 4.52 1.49 -17.20
C ALA A 229 4.69 0.00 -17.51
N VAL A 230 3.81 -0.82 -16.94
CA VAL A 230 3.69 -2.25 -17.23
C VAL A 230 2.25 -2.55 -17.61
N LEU A 231 2.07 -3.32 -18.66
CA LEU A 231 0.81 -3.98 -19.00
C LEU A 231 1.11 -5.46 -19.25
N SER A 232 0.47 -6.35 -18.50
CA SER A 232 0.65 -7.78 -18.63
C SER A 232 -0.70 -8.48 -18.74
N VAL A 233 -0.91 -9.27 -19.78
CA VAL A 233 -1.99 -10.26 -19.83
C VAL A 233 -1.49 -11.48 -19.06
N THR A 234 -2.17 -11.83 -17.98
CA THR A 234 -1.71 -12.88 -17.05
C THR A 234 -2.52 -14.17 -17.17
N ARG A 235 -3.68 -14.11 -17.83
CA ARG A 235 -4.55 -15.26 -18.05
C ARG A 235 -5.22 -15.14 -19.42
N ILE A 236 -5.29 -16.26 -20.14
CA ILE A 236 -6.14 -16.48 -21.30
C ILE A 236 -6.84 -17.83 -21.12
N SER A 237 -8.17 -17.87 -21.28
CA SER A 237 -8.96 -19.07 -21.04
C SER A 237 -10.12 -19.16 -22.04
N GLY A 238 -10.24 -20.30 -22.74
CA GLY A 238 -11.34 -20.56 -23.65
C GLY A 238 -11.12 -21.85 -24.47
N GLY A 239 -12.23 -22.48 -24.92
CA GLY A 239 -12.22 -23.73 -25.65
C GLY A 239 -12.06 -24.96 -24.75
N GLN A 240 -12.69 -26.07 -25.17
CA GLN A 240 -12.67 -27.36 -24.47
C GLN A 240 -12.39 -28.54 -25.39
N SER A 241 -12.54 -28.36 -26.69
CA SER A 241 -12.41 -29.43 -27.69
C SER A 241 -11.67 -28.93 -28.91
N HIS A 242 -10.88 -29.83 -29.53
CA HIS A 242 -10.06 -29.52 -30.69
C HIS A 242 -10.87 -29.24 -31.99
N ASN A 243 -12.12 -29.65 -32.05
CA ASN A 243 -12.98 -29.52 -33.21
C ASN A 243 -14.15 -28.55 -33.04
N VAL A 244 -14.16 -27.76 -31.94
CA VAL A 244 -15.20 -26.79 -31.64
C VAL A 244 -14.58 -25.40 -31.41
N LEU A 245 -15.03 -24.40 -32.19
CA LEU A 245 -14.75 -22.98 -31.87
C LEU A 245 -15.59 -22.57 -30.66
N PRO A 246 -14.98 -22.07 -29.57
CA PRO A 246 -15.73 -21.67 -28.41
C PRO A 246 -16.61 -20.44 -28.65
N ALA A 247 -17.64 -20.25 -27.81
CA ALA A 247 -18.47 -19.06 -27.86
C ALA A 247 -17.83 -17.85 -27.10
N ALA A 248 -16.84 -18.09 -26.27
CA ALA A 248 -16.13 -17.02 -25.55
C ALA A 248 -14.68 -17.39 -25.25
N VAL A 249 -13.84 -16.36 -25.13
CA VAL A 249 -12.49 -16.41 -24.57
C VAL A 249 -12.35 -15.27 -23.56
N GLU A 250 -11.83 -15.59 -22.39
CA GLU A 250 -11.56 -14.65 -21.29
C GLU A 250 -10.08 -14.30 -21.25
N LEU A 251 -9.79 -13.02 -21.02
CA LEU A 251 -8.45 -12.48 -20.74
C LEU A 251 -8.49 -11.76 -19.41
N THR A 252 -7.46 -11.92 -18.60
CA THR A 252 -7.25 -11.13 -17.38
C THR A 252 -5.84 -10.58 -17.39
N GLY A 253 -5.65 -9.36 -16.88
CA GLY A 253 -4.33 -8.77 -16.79
C GLY A 253 -4.24 -7.65 -15.78
N THR A 254 -3.05 -7.09 -15.70
CA THR A 254 -2.74 -6.01 -14.77
C THR A 254 -1.99 -4.88 -15.45
N VAL A 255 -2.17 -3.66 -14.92
CA VAL A 255 -1.43 -2.47 -15.34
C VAL A 255 -0.75 -1.85 -14.12
N ARG A 256 0.45 -1.30 -14.34
CA ARG A 256 1.18 -0.47 -13.38
C ARG A 256 1.62 0.81 -14.08
N SER A 257 1.48 1.93 -13.38
CA SER A 257 1.94 3.23 -13.88
C SER A 257 2.27 4.16 -12.69
N PHE A 258 3.02 5.23 -12.95
CA PHE A 258 3.41 6.20 -11.92
C PHE A 258 2.79 7.58 -12.13
N ASN A 259 1.98 7.72 -13.18
CA ASN A 259 1.40 9.00 -13.62
C ASN A 259 -0.06 8.77 -14.03
N GLY A 260 -0.98 9.57 -13.48
CA GLY A 260 -2.40 9.44 -13.75
C GLY A 260 -2.76 9.64 -15.24
N ALA A 261 -2.08 10.55 -15.95
CA ALA A 261 -2.30 10.73 -17.38
C ALA A 261 -1.88 9.51 -18.21
N VAL A 262 -0.79 8.82 -17.80
CA VAL A 262 -0.37 7.56 -18.41
C VAL A 262 -1.39 6.45 -18.11
N GLN A 263 -1.91 6.39 -16.87
CA GLN A 263 -2.96 5.45 -16.49
C GLN A 263 -4.22 5.64 -17.34
N ASP A 264 -4.68 6.88 -17.50
CA ASP A 264 -5.85 7.24 -18.32
C ASP A 264 -5.64 6.83 -19.78
N MET A 265 -4.46 7.12 -20.32
CA MET A 265 -4.12 6.80 -21.70
C MET A 265 -4.08 5.29 -21.94
N ILE A 266 -3.53 4.50 -21.00
CA ILE A 266 -3.46 3.04 -21.11
C ILE A 266 -4.88 2.45 -21.08
N GLU A 267 -5.74 2.86 -20.16
CA GLU A 267 -7.13 2.39 -20.10
C GLU A 267 -7.88 2.72 -21.40
N GLN A 268 -7.78 3.95 -21.89
CA GLN A 268 -8.44 4.35 -23.14
C GLN A 268 -7.91 3.55 -24.34
N ALA A 269 -6.59 3.38 -24.44
CA ALA A 269 -5.97 2.63 -25.53
C ALA A 269 -6.40 1.15 -25.52
N LEU A 270 -6.53 0.56 -24.33
CA LEU A 270 -7.01 -0.81 -24.16
C LEU A 270 -8.46 -0.95 -24.68
N ARG A 271 -9.34 -0.03 -24.30
CA ARG A 271 -10.74 -0.01 -24.76
C ARG A 271 -10.84 0.19 -26.27
N ASP A 272 -10.04 1.07 -26.85
CA ASP A 272 -10.01 1.35 -28.30
C ASP A 272 -9.55 0.13 -29.09
N MET A 273 -8.51 -0.58 -28.61
CA MET A 273 -8.02 -1.79 -29.25
C MET A 273 -9.05 -2.91 -29.17
N ALA A 274 -9.70 -3.10 -28.02
CA ALA A 274 -10.78 -4.07 -27.85
C ALA A 274 -11.93 -3.81 -28.85
N ALA A 275 -12.37 -2.55 -28.97
CA ALA A 275 -13.39 -2.16 -29.94
C ALA A 275 -12.93 -2.34 -31.38
N GLY A 276 -11.64 -2.09 -31.68
CA GLY A 276 -11.04 -2.29 -33.01
C GLY A 276 -11.06 -3.77 -33.42
N VAL A 277 -10.61 -4.65 -32.52
CA VAL A 277 -10.62 -6.11 -32.76
C VAL A 277 -12.04 -6.63 -32.91
N ALA A 278 -12.97 -6.18 -32.05
CA ALA A 278 -14.37 -6.56 -32.14
C ALA A 278 -14.96 -6.30 -33.58
N ARG A 279 -14.74 -5.07 -34.08
CA ARG A 279 -15.18 -4.69 -35.42
C ARG A 279 -14.52 -5.52 -36.55
N ALA A 280 -13.20 -5.72 -36.42
CA ALA A 280 -12.45 -6.42 -37.47
C ALA A 280 -12.78 -7.92 -37.55
N SER A 281 -13.07 -8.54 -36.38
CA SER A 281 -13.35 -9.99 -36.30
C SER A 281 -14.83 -10.37 -36.33
N GLY A 282 -15.75 -9.37 -36.25
CA GLY A 282 -17.17 -9.60 -36.11
C GLY A 282 -17.59 -10.23 -34.78
N THR A 283 -16.77 -10.05 -33.75
CA THR A 283 -17.02 -10.47 -32.34
C THR A 283 -17.61 -9.33 -31.53
N THR A 284 -18.03 -9.63 -30.27
CA THR A 284 -18.24 -8.63 -29.26
C THR A 284 -17.13 -8.74 -28.22
N VAL A 285 -16.68 -7.60 -27.68
CA VAL A 285 -15.65 -7.56 -26.65
C VAL A 285 -16.11 -6.67 -25.50
N ASP A 286 -16.30 -7.31 -24.35
CA ASP A 286 -16.64 -6.63 -23.10
C ASP A 286 -15.35 -6.38 -22.32
N VAL A 287 -15.17 -5.15 -21.82
CA VAL A 287 -13.99 -4.74 -21.04
C VAL A 287 -14.43 -4.19 -19.70
N GLU A 288 -14.05 -4.89 -18.64
CA GLU A 288 -14.06 -4.38 -17.27
C GLU A 288 -12.65 -3.94 -16.90
N TYR A 289 -12.51 -2.67 -16.49
CA TYR A 289 -11.22 -2.09 -16.05
C TYR A 289 -11.41 -1.51 -14.66
N THR A 290 -10.65 -2.02 -13.70
CA THR A 290 -10.75 -1.65 -12.29
C THR A 290 -9.44 -1.00 -11.85
N ARG A 291 -9.53 0.25 -11.39
CA ARG A 291 -8.43 0.96 -10.75
C ARG A 291 -8.47 0.63 -9.26
N TYR A 292 -7.49 -0.14 -8.79
CA TYR A 292 -7.41 -0.53 -7.38
C TYR A 292 -6.79 0.58 -6.54
N TYR A 293 -5.54 0.95 -6.85
CA TYR A 293 -4.75 1.92 -6.09
C TYR A 293 -4.15 2.96 -7.02
N PRO A 294 -4.19 4.25 -6.67
CA PRO A 294 -3.43 5.27 -7.39
C PRO A 294 -1.93 5.11 -7.10
N ALA A 295 -1.08 5.79 -7.86
CA ALA A 295 0.33 5.85 -7.57
C ALA A 295 0.58 6.57 -6.24
N THR A 296 1.51 6.06 -5.43
CA THR A 296 1.95 6.69 -4.19
C THR A 296 2.93 7.81 -4.54
N ILE A 297 2.48 9.05 -4.41
CA ILE A 297 3.22 10.24 -4.87
C ILE A 297 3.56 11.12 -3.67
N ASN A 298 4.83 11.19 -3.34
CA ASN A 298 5.33 12.04 -2.27
C ASN A 298 5.39 13.51 -2.69
N SER A 299 4.92 14.40 -1.83
CA SER A 299 5.16 15.82 -1.98
C SER A 299 6.67 16.11 -1.86
N PRO A 300 7.26 16.92 -2.76
CA PRO A 300 8.69 17.19 -2.73
C PRO A 300 9.20 17.79 -1.40
N ALA A 301 8.42 18.66 -0.78
CA ALA A 301 8.79 19.25 0.49
C ALA A 301 8.75 18.23 1.62
N HIS A 302 7.70 17.39 1.66
CA HIS A 302 7.53 16.38 2.71
C HIS A 302 8.50 15.21 2.56
N ALA A 303 8.88 14.84 1.33
CA ALA A 303 9.95 13.86 1.10
C ALA A 303 11.31 14.37 1.65
N ARG A 304 11.64 15.65 1.46
CA ARG A 304 12.84 16.24 2.07
C ARG A 304 12.77 16.25 3.59
N LEU A 305 11.61 16.61 4.15
CA LEU A 305 11.38 16.62 5.60
C LEU A 305 11.49 15.19 6.18
N ALA A 306 10.95 14.19 5.50
CA ALA A 306 11.07 12.78 5.90
C ALA A 306 12.52 12.29 5.92
N LEU A 307 13.36 12.68 4.93
CA LEU A 307 14.80 12.38 4.92
C LEU A 307 15.54 13.14 6.04
N GLU A 308 15.19 14.38 6.31
CA GLU A 308 15.79 15.15 7.42
C GLU A 308 15.41 14.50 8.77
N ALA A 309 14.16 14.07 8.94
CA ALA A 309 13.72 13.32 10.12
C ALA A 309 14.53 12.02 10.28
N ALA A 310 14.79 11.30 9.20
CA ALA A 310 15.59 10.09 9.23
C ALA A 310 17.03 10.37 9.71
N ARG A 311 17.68 11.41 9.19
CA ARG A 311 19.05 11.81 9.65
C ARG A 311 19.06 12.14 11.14
N ARG A 312 18.09 12.94 11.61
CA ARG A 312 17.99 13.33 13.02
C ARG A 312 17.65 12.14 13.92
N ALA A 313 16.92 11.16 13.42
CA ALA A 313 16.64 9.90 14.09
C ALA A 313 17.84 8.93 14.15
N GLY A 314 18.97 9.29 13.53
CA GLY A 314 20.19 8.47 13.50
C GLY A 314 20.22 7.42 12.40
N LEU A 315 19.39 7.58 11.36
CA LEU A 315 19.34 6.71 10.18
C LEU A 315 20.27 7.25 9.07
N GLU A 316 20.80 6.35 8.26
CA GLU A 316 21.40 6.71 6.97
C GLU A 316 20.28 7.03 5.98
N ALA A 317 20.07 8.32 5.69
CA ALA A 317 18.99 8.77 4.83
C ALA A 317 19.45 8.97 3.39
N GLN A 318 18.82 8.30 2.44
CA GLN A 318 19.15 8.39 1.03
C GLN A 318 17.93 8.66 0.15
N THR A 319 18.15 9.29 -1.00
CA THR A 319 17.10 9.42 -2.02
C THR A 319 16.94 8.10 -2.75
N ALA A 320 15.75 7.53 -2.75
CA ALA A 320 15.45 6.32 -3.51
C ALA A 320 15.68 6.52 -5.01
N GLY A 321 16.44 5.62 -5.63
CA GLY A 321 16.82 5.73 -7.04
C GLY A 321 15.64 5.55 -7.99
N ALA A 322 15.01 4.37 -7.97
CA ALA A 322 13.83 4.04 -8.77
C ALA A 322 12.60 3.84 -7.89
N PRO A 323 11.38 4.14 -8.39
CA PRO A 323 10.17 3.75 -7.71
C PRO A 323 9.93 2.25 -7.82
N ALA A 324 9.20 1.66 -6.85
CA ALA A 324 8.80 0.26 -6.89
C ALA A 324 7.53 0.06 -7.73
N PHE A 325 7.45 -1.07 -8.43
CA PHE A 325 6.25 -1.46 -9.18
C PHE A 325 5.17 -2.14 -8.32
N THR A 326 5.41 -2.33 -7.03
CA THR A 326 4.40 -2.64 -6.03
C THR A 326 3.50 -1.43 -5.79
N SER A 327 2.34 -1.64 -5.21
CA SER A 327 1.35 -0.59 -4.94
C SER A 327 1.08 -0.48 -3.45
N GLU A 328 0.53 0.66 -3.02
CA GLU A 328 0.29 1.00 -1.63
C GLU A 328 -0.95 1.92 -1.54
N ASP A 329 -1.91 1.58 -0.70
CA ASP A 329 -3.17 2.32 -0.61
C ASP A 329 -3.09 3.61 0.23
N PHE A 330 -2.01 3.84 0.98
CA PHE A 330 -1.68 5.16 1.56
C PHE A 330 -1.71 6.27 0.51
N ALA A 331 -1.59 5.92 -0.76
CA ALA A 331 -1.77 6.80 -1.90
C ALA A 331 -3.10 7.57 -1.86
N PHE A 332 -4.18 6.97 -1.35
CA PHE A 332 -5.47 7.66 -1.18
C PHE A 332 -5.39 8.79 -0.16
N MET A 333 -4.63 8.61 0.92
CA MET A 333 -4.38 9.68 1.89
C MET A 333 -3.53 10.78 1.29
N LEU A 334 -2.51 10.44 0.49
CA LEU A 334 -1.65 11.41 -0.20
C LEU A 334 -2.38 12.20 -1.30
N GLN A 335 -3.47 11.67 -1.85
CA GLN A 335 -4.34 12.45 -2.76
C GLN A 335 -5.14 13.54 -2.02
N GLN A 336 -5.36 13.39 -0.73
CA GLN A 336 -6.12 14.35 0.09
C GLN A 336 -5.23 15.30 0.87
N ARG A 337 -4.07 14.85 1.29
CA ARG A 337 -3.11 15.63 2.10
C ARG A 337 -1.70 15.45 1.58
N PRO A 338 -0.90 16.51 1.52
CA PRO A 338 0.51 16.36 1.20
C PRO A 338 1.20 15.50 2.25
N GLY A 339 2.25 14.80 1.85
CA GLY A 339 2.95 13.92 2.78
C GLY A 339 4.07 13.16 2.12
N ALA A 340 4.59 12.16 2.83
CA ALA A 340 5.62 11.28 2.32
C ALA A 340 5.48 9.86 2.88
N TYR A 341 5.77 8.90 2.01
CA TYR A 341 5.99 7.50 2.30
C TYR A 341 7.49 7.21 2.28
N LEU A 342 7.98 6.51 3.30
CA LEU A 342 9.41 6.24 3.47
C LEU A 342 9.63 4.73 3.56
N TRP A 343 10.65 4.23 2.88
CA TRP A 343 11.15 2.87 3.03
C TRP A 343 12.18 2.82 4.15
N LEU A 344 12.00 1.90 5.09
CA LEU A 344 12.89 1.68 6.23
C LEU A 344 13.58 0.34 6.08
N GLY A 345 14.89 0.35 5.97
CA GLY A 345 15.70 -0.84 5.76
C GLY A 345 15.58 -1.83 6.91
N GLN A 346 15.20 -3.05 6.54
CA GLN A 346 15.06 -4.17 7.48
C GLN A 346 16.35 -5.03 7.54
N GLY A 347 17.16 -5.01 6.48
CA GLY A 347 18.26 -5.95 6.34
C GLY A 347 17.76 -7.41 6.29
N ALA A 348 18.69 -8.35 6.44
CA ALA A 348 18.35 -9.78 6.39
C ALA A 348 17.60 -10.28 7.64
N GLY A 349 17.75 -9.62 8.79
CA GLY A 349 17.09 -9.98 10.04
C GLY A 349 17.24 -11.46 10.41
N THR A 350 16.14 -12.05 10.90
CA THR A 350 16.01 -13.49 11.16
C THR A 350 15.67 -14.28 9.89
N SER A 351 15.16 -13.61 8.86
CA SER A 351 14.82 -14.20 7.58
C SER A 351 15.23 -13.27 6.42
N PRO A 352 16.00 -13.78 5.45
CA PRO A 352 16.32 -13.04 4.23
C PRO A 352 15.18 -13.05 3.19
N ALA A 353 14.01 -13.57 3.54
CA ALA A 353 12.89 -13.72 2.62
C ALA A 353 12.30 -12.35 2.24
N PRO A 354 11.89 -12.15 0.98
CA PRO A 354 11.22 -10.93 0.56
C PRO A 354 9.81 -10.83 1.17
N LEU A 355 9.21 -9.65 1.07
CA LEU A 355 7.80 -9.43 1.44
C LEU A 355 6.90 -10.44 0.70
N HIS A 356 5.79 -10.84 1.34
CA HIS A 356 4.80 -11.82 0.89
C HIS A 356 5.31 -13.26 0.78
N HIS A 357 6.58 -13.53 1.12
CA HIS A 357 7.08 -14.89 1.12
C HIS A 357 6.59 -15.66 2.36
N PRO A 358 6.23 -16.94 2.25
CA PRO A 358 5.75 -17.73 3.40
C PRO A 358 6.72 -17.81 4.60
N SER A 359 8.01 -17.63 4.37
CA SER A 359 9.05 -17.61 5.41
C SER A 359 9.53 -16.18 5.74
N TYR A 360 8.74 -15.16 5.45
CA TYR A 360 9.06 -13.79 5.86
C TYR A 360 8.87 -13.63 7.38
N ASP A 361 9.78 -12.89 8.02
CA ASP A 361 9.62 -12.37 9.39
C ASP A 361 10.14 -10.93 9.47
N PHE A 362 9.42 -10.09 10.20
CA PHE A 362 9.83 -8.72 10.45
C PHE A 362 11.05 -8.70 11.39
N ASN A 363 12.06 -7.92 11.06
CA ASN A 363 13.23 -7.76 11.92
C ASN A 363 12.95 -6.81 13.09
N ASP A 364 12.88 -7.34 14.31
CA ASP A 364 12.61 -6.55 15.52
C ASP A 364 13.58 -5.40 15.74
N ASP A 365 14.82 -5.46 15.23
CA ASP A 365 15.81 -4.37 15.33
C ASP A 365 15.37 -3.09 14.60
N VAL A 366 14.42 -3.20 13.66
CA VAL A 366 13.84 -2.06 12.95
C VAL A 366 12.95 -1.19 13.85
N LEU A 367 12.34 -1.77 14.89
CA LEU A 367 11.37 -1.10 15.75
C LEU A 367 11.90 0.22 16.31
N ALA A 368 13.12 0.21 16.84
CA ALA A 368 13.73 1.42 17.42
C ALA A 368 13.88 2.55 16.39
N PHE A 369 14.27 2.20 15.15
CA PHE A 369 14.45 3.17 14.09
C PHE A 369 13.11 3.76 13.63
N GLY A 370 12.08 2.94 13.47
CA GLY A 370 10.74 3.39 13.09
C GLY A 370 10.12 4.30 14.15
N VAL A 371 10.23 3.94 15.44
CA VAL A 371 9.75 4.80 16.55
C VAL A 371 10.45 6.15 16.53
N ARG A 372 11.79 6.17 16.44
CA ARG A 372 12.59 7.41 16.39
C ARG A 372 12.20 8.26 15.19
N TRP A 373 12.00 7.64 14.03
CA TRP A 373 11.60 8.36 12.83
C TRP A 373 10.22 8.99 12.95
N PHE A 374 9.21 8.24 13.41
CA PHE A 374 7.86 8.76 13.61
C PHE A 374 7.83 9.94 14.61
N VAL A 375 8.53 9.82 15.72
CA VAL A 375 8.66 10.91 16.71
C VAL A 375 9.29 12.13 16.07
N THR A 376 10.41 11.95 15.36
CA THR A 376 11.17 13.04 14.76
C THR A 376 10.40 13.75 13.65
N VAL A 377 9.73 12.99 12.77
CA VAL A 377 8.95 13.57 11.67
C VAL A 377 7.75 14.36 12.19
N ALA A 378 7.08 13.90 13.26
CA ALA A 378 6.00 14.64 13.92
C ALA A 378 6.48 15.99 14.43
N HIS A 379 7.60 16.02 15.17
CA HIS A 379 8.20 17.26 15.66
C HIS A 379 8.53 18.23 14.52
N LEU A 380 9.22 17.76 13.50
CA LEU A 380 9.62 18.60 12.37
C LEU A 380 8.43 19.14 11.59
N ALA A 381 7.41 18.31 11.35
CA ALA A 381 6.22 18.72 10.63
C ALA A 381 5.39 19.76 11.39
N LEU A 382 5.31 19.66 12.74
CA LEU A 382 4.60 20.63 13.56
C LEU A 382 5.37 21.96 13.70
N LEU A 383 6.71 21.93 13.66
CA LEU A 383 7.55 23.14 13.72
C LEU A 383 7.64 23.88 12.39
N ASP A 384 7.44 23.19 11.26
CA ASP A 384 7.62 23.79 9.94
C ASP A 384 6.41 24.65 9.55
N THR A 385 6.55 25.97 9.73
CA THR A 385 5.52 26.96 9.40
C THR A 385 5.46 27.30 7.90
N SER A 386 6.30 26.71 7.06
CA SER A 386 6.30 26.92 5.61
C SER A 386 5.16 26.18 4.88
N PHE A 387 4.50 25.24 5.56
CA PHE A 387 3.31 24.57 5.05
C PHE A 387 2.07 25.45 5.31
N PRO A 388 1.33 25.88 4.26
CA PRO A 388 0.15 26.68 4.47
C PRO A 388 -0.91 25.87 5.24
N SER A 389 -1.39 26.43 6.35
CA SER A 389 -2.62 25.97 6.98
C SER A 389 -3.74 26.09 5.92
N GLN A 390 -4.37 24.98 5.54
CA GLN A 390 -5.55 25.03 4.70
C GLN A 390 -6.66 25.77 5.47
N LYS A 391 -7.04 26.97 4.95
CA LYS A 391 -8.18 27.73 5.45
C LYS A 391 -9.48 27.12 4.95
#